data_9b5a888b4d01c21a8bb3f165c5938fbd
#
_entry.id   9b5a888b4d01c21a8bb3f165c5938fbd
#
_cell.length_a   1.000
_cell.length_b   1.000
_cell.length_c   1.000
_cell.angle_alpha   90.00
_cell.angle_beta   90.00
_cell.angle_gamma   90.00
#
_symmetry.space_group_name_H-M   'P 1'
#
loop_
_entity.id
_entity.type
_entity.pdbx_description
1 polymer ?
#
loop_
_entity_poly.entity_id
_entity_poly.type
_entity_poly.pdbx_seq_one_letter_code
_entity_poly.pdbx_strand_id
1 'polypeptide(L)'
;MARICDIYDIINSAAPFDSQMAFDNSGLLVGDRATEVTRALICLYITREVIDEAGAMNANLIISHHPVIFDPIKSLSSQDPAYLLARNGIAALCCHTNLDISPVCGVNVALANRLGLKVIRQEDVFGEDCILFSGEAEGAPSPLEFA
;
A
#
# COMPACT_ATOMS: atom_id res chain seq x y z
N MET A 1 -21.10 7.72 -8.95
CA MET A 1 -20.31 6.86 -8.01
C MET A 1 -18.86 7.31 -8.08
N ALA A 2 -18.06 7.02 -7.03
CA ALA A 2 -16.62 7.30 -7.08
C ALA A 2 -15.95 6.45 -8.16
N ARG A 3 -14.91 6.99 -8.81
CA ARG A 3 -14.07 6.29 -9.78
C ARG A 3 -12.74 5.92 -9.16
N ILE A 4 -12.00 5.03 -9.81
CA ILE A 4 -10.64 4.65 -9.36
C ILE A 4 -9.74 5.88 -9.27
N CYS A 5 -9.84 6.85 -10.19
CA CYS A 5 -9.07 8.10 -10.10
C CYS A 5 -9.35 8.87 -8.81
N ASP A 6 -10.60 8.93 -8.36
CA ASP A 6 -10.95 9.66 -7.14
C ASP A 6 -10.29 9.02 -5.90
N ILE A 7 -10.28 7.69 -5.84
CA ILE A 7 -9.61 6.92 -4.76
C ILE A 7 -8.09 7.08 -4.86
N TYR A 8 -7.55 6.99 -6.09
CA TYR A 8 -6.13 7.21 -6.35
C TYR A 8 -5.68 8.58 -5.84
N ASP A 9 -6.42 9.64 -6.17
CA ASP A 9 -6.06 11.01 -5.81
C ASP A 9 -6.15 11.27 -4.29
N ILE A 10 -7.11 10.63 -3.59
CA ILE A 10 -7.18 10.65 -2.12
C ILE A 10 -5.94 10.00 -1.51
N ILE A 11 -5.57 8.81 -1.97
CA ILE A 11 -4.37 8.10 -1.48
C ILE A 11 -3.11 8.90 -1.81
N ASN A 12 -3.01 9.40 -3.04
CA ASN A 12 -1.86 10.21 -3.49
C ASN A 12 -1.67 11.48 -2.66
N SER A 13 -2.76 12.07 -2.14
CA SER A 13 -2.66 13.25 -1.27
C SER A 13 -2.08 12.95 0.11
N ALA A 14 -2.24 11.72 0.61
CA ALA A 14 -1.76 11.30 1.93
C ALA A 14 -0.43 10.52 1.86
N ALA A 15 -0.21 9.78 0.78
CA ALA A 15 0.97 8.97 0.50
C ALA A 15 1.31 9.08 -1.00
N PRO A 16 2.01 10.13 -1.44
CA PRO A 16 2.27 10.40 -2.86
C PRO A 16 2.96 9.22 -3.55
N PHE A 17 2.41 8.76 -4.69
CA PHE A 17 2.97 7.61 -5.41
C PHE A 17 4.36 7.88 -6.00
N ASP A 18 4.72 9.14 -6.27
CA ASP A 18 6.03 9.53 -6.74
C ASP A 18 7.11 9.54 -5.63
N SER A 19 6.70 9.42 -4.36
CA SER A 19 7.62 9.26 -3.24
C SER A 19 8.09 7.82 -3.01
N GLN A 20 7.57 6.85 -3.78
CA GLN A 20 8.00 5.46 -3.67
C GLN A 20 9.50 5.28 -3.90
N MET A 21 10.08 4.22 -3.31
CA MET A 21 11.49 3.88 -3.53
C MET A 21 11.75 3.58 -5.01
N ALA A 22 12.97 3.85 -5.50
CA ALA A 22 13.32 3.74 -6.93
C ALA A 22 13.13 2.32 -7.52
N PHE A 23 13.18 1.29 -6.68
CA PHE A 23 12.96 -0.10 -7.08
C PHE A 23 11.50 -0.53 -7.06
N ASP A 24 10.60 0.31 -6.53
CA ASP A 24 9.21 -0.06 -6.25
C ASP A 24 8.28 0.15 -7.45
N ASN A 25 7.09 -0.45 -7.36
CA ASN A 25 6.02 -0.32 -8.34
C ASN A 25 4.67 -0.10 -7.64
N SER A 26 4.51 1.07 -7.00
CA SER A 26 3.24 1.50 -6.41
C SER A 26 2.36 2.22 -7.44
N GLY A 27 1.05 2.20 -7.24
CA GLY A 27 0.07 2.86 -8.10
C GLY A 27 -0.97 1.93 -8.67
N LEU A 28 -1.67 2.34 -9.71
CA LEU A 28 -2.66 1.51 -10.40
C LEU A 28 -1.93 0.52 -11.33
N LEU A 29 -1.87 -0.75 -10.92
CA LEU A 29 -1.14 -1.80 -11.61
C LEU A 29 -2.00 -2.59 -12.62
N VAL A 30 -3.30 -2.71 -12.35
CA VAL A 30 -4.28 -3.37 -13.24
C VAL A 30 -5.56 -2.55 -13.24
N GLY A 31 -6.15 -2.36 -14.42
CA GLY A 31 -7.44 -1.66 -14.59
C GLY A 31 -7.32 -0.27 -15.18
N ASP A 32 -8.44 0.46 -15.19
CA ASP A 32 -8.57 1.78 -15.78
C ASP A 32 -9.03 2.80 -14.73
N ARG A 33 -8.34 3.94 -14.68
CA ARG A 33 -8.63 5.06 -13.74
C ARG A 33 -10.06 5.60 -13.85
N ALA A 34 -10.69 5.49 -15.03
CA ALA A 34 -12.04 5.98 -15.28
C ALA A 34 -13.14 5.04 -14.77
N THR A 35 -12.81 3.81 -14.38
CA THR A 35 -13.78 2.81 -13.94
C THR A 35 -14.47 3.25 -12.64
N GLU A 36 -15.80 3.16 -12.62
CA GLU A 36 -16.60 3.38 -11.41
C GLU A 36 -16.38 2.26 -10.40
N VAL A 37 -16.17 2.64 -9.13
CA VAL A 37 -15.94 1.67 -8.04
C VAL A 37 -17.26 1.33 -7.38
N THR A 38 -17.61 0.05 -7.43
CA THR A 38 -18.78 -0.50 -6.75
C THR A 38 -18.47 -0.84 -5.30
N ARG A 39 -17.33 -1.51 -5.10
CA ARG A 39 -16.79 -1.90 -3.79
C ARG A 39 -15.29 -2.08 -3.89
N ALA A 40 -14.58 -1.74 -2.82
CA ALA A 40 -13.15 -2.00 -2.68
C ALA A 40 -12.89 -3.05 -1.60
N LEU A 41 -11.91 -3.94 -1.85
CA LEU A 41 -11.35 -4.87 -0.89
C LEU A 41 -9.93 -4.42 -0.56
N ILE A 42 -9.54 -4.44 0.71
CA ILE A 42 -8.19 -4.08 1.15
C ILE A 42 -7.49 -5.33 1.66
N CYS A 43 -6.24 -5.53 1.21
CA CYS A 43 -5.46 -6.70 1.60
C CYS A 43 -3.96 -6.39 1.67
N LEU A 44 -3.19 -7.30 2.25
CA LEU A 44 -1.72 -7.21 2.24
C LEU A 44 -1.15 -7.70 0.90
N TYR A 45 -1.57 -8.88 0.44
CA TYR A 45 -1.17 -9.52 -0.82
C TYR A 45 -2.39 -9.84 -1.67
N ILE A 46 -2.29 -9.65 -2.98
CA ILE A 46 -3.30 -10.12 -3.93
C ILE A 46 -2.98 -11.56 -4.30
N THR A 47 -3.66 -12.50 -3.65
CA THR A 47 -3.63 -13.92 -3.99
C THR A 47 -4.86 -14.31 -4.80
N ARG A 48 -4.89 -15.55 -5.29
CA ARG A 48 -6.07 -16.10 -5.97
C ARG A 48 -7.31 -16.05 -5.07
N GLU A 49 -7.15 -16.44 -3.80
CA GLU A 49 -8.25 -16.48 -2.81
C GLU A 49 -8.82 -15.07 -2.58
N VAL A 50 -7.96 -14.05 -2.52
CA VAL A 50 -8.38 -12.65 -2.41
C VAL A 50 -9.15 -12.19 -3.64
N ILE A 51 -8.75 -12.61 -4.85
CA ILE A 51 -9.45 -12.29 -6.10
C ILE A 51 -10.82 -12.99 -6.12
N ASP A 52 -10.89 -14.25 -5.72
CA ASP A 52 -12.14 -15.02 -5.64
C ASP A 52 -13.08 -14.39 -4.60
N GLU A 53 -12.57 -13.95 -3.45
CA GLU A 53 -13.34 -13.22 -2.42
C GLU A 53 -13.86 -11.89 -2.97
N ALA A 54 -13.02 -11.09 -3.64
CA ALA A 54 -13.44 -9.84 -4.27
C ALA A 54 -14.59 -10.06 -5.26
N GLY A 55 -14.49 -11.11 -6.09
CA GLY A 55 -15.56 -11.51 -7.02
C GLY A 55 -16.85 -11.89 -6.30
N ALA A 56 -16.77 -12.68 -5.24
CA ALA A 56 -17.93 -13.08 -4.44
C ALA A 56 -18.63 -11.89 -3.75
N MET A 57 -17.85 -10.85 -3.41
CA MET A 57 -18.36 -9.62 -2.79
C MET A 57 -18.83 -8.58 -3.82
N ASN A 58 -18.71 -8.85 -5.12
CA ASN A 58 -18.88 -7.88 -6.21
C ASN A 58 -17.99 -6.62 -6.04
N ALA A 59 -16.79 -6.80 -5.53
CA ALA A 59 -15.77 -5.77 -5.49
C ALA A 59 -15.02 -5.73 -6.82
N ASN A 60 -14.87 -4.55 -7.39
CA ASN A 60 -14.16 -4.34 -8.64
C ASN A 60 -12.86 -3.54 -8.48
N LEU A 61 -12.45 -3.30 -7.23
CA LEU A 61 -11.16 -2.71 -6.88
C LEU A 61 -10.57 -3.49 -5.70
N ILE A 62 -9.30 -3.86 -5.81
CA ILE A 62 -8.49 -4.33 -4.69
C ILE A 62 -7.40 -3.29 -4.44
N ILE A 63 -7.26 -2.86 -3.18
CA ILE A 63 -6.17 -2.02 -2.71
C ILE A 63 -5.24 -2.90 -1.90
N SER A 64 -4.00 -3.06 -2.36
CA SER A 64 -3.02 -3.91 -1.68
C SER A 64 -1.83 -3.11 -1.17
N HIS A 65 -1.16 -3.64 -0.15
CA HIS A 65 0.13 -3.13 0.26
C HIS A 65 1.23 -3.62 -0.69
N HIS A 66 1.38 -4.92 -0.87
CA HIS A 66 2.38 -5.46 -1.79
C HIS A 66 1.89 -5.44 -3.24
N PRO A 67 2.77 -5.07 -4.20
CA PRO A 67 2.40 -4.98 -5.61
C PRO A 67 2.15 -6.37 -6.22
N VAL A 68 1.05 -6.48 -6.96
CA VAL A 68 0.73 -7.70 -7.72
C VAL A 68 1.62 -7.86 -8.95
N ILE A 69 2.20 -6.76 -9.42
CA ILE A 69 3.22 -6.70 -10.46
C ILE A 69 4.38 -5.92 -9.89
N PHE A 70 5.48 -6.58 -9.54
CA PHE A 70 6.69 -5.94 -9.04
C PHE A 70 7.66 -5.69 -10.18
N ASP A 71 8.03 -6.74 -10.91
CA ASP A 71 8.89 -6.68 -12.08
C ASP A 71 8.08 -6.61 -13.38
N PRO A 72 8.66 -6.09 -14.50
CA PRO A 72 8.02 -6.11 -15.80
C PRO A 72 7.62 -7.53 -16.24
N ILE A 73 6.36 -7.73 -16.60
CA ILE A 73 5.82 -9.02 -17.02
C ILE A 73 6.37 -9.37 -18.41
N LYS A 74 7.08 -10.49 -18.52
CA LYS A 74 7.60 -11.03 -19.79
C LYS A 74 6.74 -12.15 -20.37
N SER A 75 5.98 -12.83 -19.53
CA SER A 75 5.03 -13.89 -19.90
C SER A 75 3.89 -13.88 -18.89
N LEU A 76 2.72 -14.29 -19.31
CA LEU A 76 1.52 -14.29 -18.47
C LEU A 76 0.81 -15.63 -18.58
N SER A 77 0.63 -16.29 -17.45
CA SER A 77 -0.13 -17.53 -17.30
C SER A 77 -1.59 -17.23 -16.94
N SER A 78 -2.48 -18.14 -17.28
CA SER A 78 -3.89 -18.05 -16.85
C SER A 78 -4.10 -18.19 -15.33
N GLN A 79 -3.06 -18.53 -14.59
CA GLN A 79 -3.08 -18.64 -13.13
C GLN A 79 -2.45 -17.43 -12.43
N ASP A 80 -1.81 -16.54 -13.19
CA ASP A 80 -1.16 -15.36 -12.60
C ASP A 80 -2.22 -14.38 -12.05
N PRO A 81 -2.01 -13.83 -10.84
CA PRO A 81 -2.97 -12.89 -10.24
C PRO A 81 -3.27 -11.68 -11.14
N ALA A 82 -2.26 -11.14 -11.84
CA ALA A 82 -2.47 -10.02 -12.76
C ALA A 82 -3.42 -10.38 -13.92
N TYR A 83 -3.30 -11.61 -14.47
CA TYR A 83 -4.22 -12.11 -15.49
C TYR A 83 -5.63 -12.31 -14.92
N LEU A 84 -5.73 -12.93 -13.75
CA LEU A 84 -7.03 -13.19 -13.11
C LEU A 84 -7.77 -11.89 -12.78
N LEU A 85 -7.09 -10.87 -12.30
CA LEU A 85 -7.64 -9.54 -12.07
C LEU A 85 -8.21 -8.94 -13.37
N ALA A 86 -7.39 -8.87 -14.42
CA ALA A 86 -7.79 -8.32 -15.70
C ALA A 86 -8.98 -9.08 -16.32
N ARG A 87 -8.94 -10.43 -16.26
CA ARG A 87 -10.02 -11.29 -16.77
C ARG A 87 -11.35 -11.07 -16.04
N ASN A 88 -11.30 -10.82 -14.73
CA ASN A 88 -12.50 -10.63 -13.90
C ASN A 88 -12.95 -9.16 -13.84
N GLY A 89 -12.26 -8.24 -14.52
CA GLY A 89 -12.58 -6.81 -14.49
C GLY A 89 -12.35 -6.18 -13.11
N ILE A 90 -11.41 -6.71 -12.32
CA ILE A 90 -11.04 -6.22 -11.00
C ILE A 90 -9.76 -5.41 -11.14
N ALA A 91 -9.80 -4.15 -10.73
CA ALA A 91 -8.63 -3.29 -10.69
C ALA A 91 -7.76 -3.54 -9.47
N ALA A 92 -6.46 -3.31 -9.60
CA ALA A 92 -5.50 -3.41 -8.49
C ALA A 92 -4.74 -2.11 -8.33
N LEU A 93 -4.86 -1.51 -7.15
CA LEU A 93 -4.16 -0.31 -6.70
C LEU A 93 -3.20 -0.70 -5.57
N CYS A 94 -1.91 -0.44 -5.75
CA CYS A 94 -0.88 -0.78 -4.77
C CYS A 94 -0.41 0.47 -4.02
N CYS A 95 -0.31 0.36 -2.70
CA CYS A 95 0.25 1.38 -1.79
C CYS A 95 1.36 0.69 -0.97
N HIS A 96 2.58 0.71 -1.49
CA HIS A 96 3.73 0.00 -0.92
C HIS A 96 4.67 0.96 -0.20
N THR A 97 5.89 1.16 -0.69
CA THR A 97 6.87 2.00 0.00
C THR A 97 6.44 3.47 0.11
N ASN A 98 5.66 3.99 -0.81
CA ASN A 98 5.05 5.31 -0.68
C ASN A 98 4.16 5.44 0.57
N LEU A 99 3.46 4.36 0.96
CA LEU A 99 2.67 4.32 2.18
C LEU A 99 3.57 4.15 3.41
N ASP A 100 4.60 3.29 3.33
CA ASP A 100 5.51 3.05 4.45
C ASP A 100 6.16 4.34 4.94
N ILE A 101 6.59 5.18 4.00
CA ILE A 101 7.30 6.44 4.31
C ILE A 101 6.37 7.62 4.56
N SER A 102 5.06 7.49 4.35
CA SER A 102 4.14 8.60 4.56
C SER A 102 4.17 9.10 6.01
N PRO A 103 4.48 10.39 6.25
CA PRO A 103 4.48 10.96 7.59
C PRO A 103 3.06 11.18 8.15
N VAL A 104 2.03 11.01 7.32
CA VAL A 104 0.63 11.28 7.70
C VAL A 104 -0.07 10.00 8.13
N CYS A 105 0.04 8.94 7.35
CA CYS A 105 -0.70 7.69 7.53
C CYS A 105 0.15 6.44 7.31
N GLY A 106 1.48 6.60 7.27
CA GLY A 106 2.42 5.52 6.97
C GLY A 106 2.43 4.41 8.02
N VAL A 107 2.85 3.24 7.59
CA VAL A 107 2.97 2.04 8.44
C VAL A 107 3.90 2.33 9.63
N ASN A 108 5.02 3.03 9.41
CA ASN A 108 5.96 3.40 10.46
C ASN A 108 5.34 4.37 11.47
N VAL A 109 4.54 5.34 11.01
CA VAL A 109 3.79 6.25 11.89
C VAL A 109 2.76 5.49 12.71
N ALA A 110 2.03 4.57 12.08
CA ALA A 110 1.06 3.73 12.77
C ALA A 110 1.72 2.86 13.86
N LEU A 111 2.89 2.28 13.56
CA LEU A 111 3.69 1.51 14.52
C LEU A 111 4.19 2.39 15.66
N ALA A 112 4.78 3.55 15.36
CA ALA A 112 5.27 4.48 16.36
C ALA A 112 4.15 4.94 17.32
N ASN A 113 2.97 5.26 16.76
CA ASN A 113 1.79 5.58 17.55
C ASN A 113 1.34 4.40 18.44
N ARG A 114 1.38 3.18 17.90
CA ARG A 114 1.03 1.96 18.65
C ARG A 114 1.99 1.70 19.81
N LEU A 115 3.26 2.05 19.66
CA LEU A 115 4.29 1.99 20.71
C LEU A 115 4.19 3.16 21.70
N GLY A 116 3.29 4.12 21.48
CA GLY A 116 3.14 5.29 22.37
C GLY A 116 4.23 6.33 22.19
N LEU A 117 4.96 6.32 21.07
CA LEU A 117 5.98 7.33 20.81
C LEU A 117 5.35 8.70 20.56
N LYS A 118 6.00 9.74 21.08
CA LYS A 118 5.68 11.15 20.84
C LYS A 118 6.76 11.80 19.99
N VAL A 119 6.42 12.97 19.41
CA VAL A 119 7.39 13.77 18.61
C VAL A 119 8.05 12.91 17.53
N ILE A 120 7.24 12.19 16.75
CA ILE A 120 7.74 11.30 15.70
C ILE A 120 8.42 12.15 14.62
N ARG A 121 9.66 11.80 14.28
CA ARG A 121 10.45 12.42 13.23
C ARG A 121 10.86 11.37 12.22
N GLN A 122 10.85 11.73 10.95
CA GLN A 122 11.43 10.95 9.86
C GLN A 122 12.82 11.47 9.56
N GLU A 123 13.79 10.59 9.49
CA GLU A 123 15.19 10.92 9.23
C GLU A 123 15.77 9.96 8.17
N ASP A 124 16.47 10.50 7.18
CA ASP A 124 17.19 9.71 6.18
C ASP A 124 18.56 9.35 6.75
N VAL A 125 18.76 8.11 7.18
CA VAL A 125 19.95 7.75 7.98
C VAL A 125 21.04 7.03 7.19
N PHE A 126 20.70 6.27 6.15
CA PHE A 126 21.68 5.41 5.44
C PHE A 126 21.52 5.41 3.92
N GLY A 127 21.31 6.57 3.31
CA GLY A 127 21.12 6.68 1.87
C GLY A 127 19.68 6.41 1.43
N GLU A 128 19.50 6.20 0.14
CA GLU A 128 18.16 6.19 -0.50
C GLU A 128 17.24 5.04 -0.07
N ASP A 129 17.77 3.99 0.59
CA ASP A 129 17.03 2.75 0.85
C ASP A 129 16.61 2.55 2.32
N CYS A 130 16.87 3.51 3.20
CA CYS A 130 16.56 3.35 4.62
C CYS A 130 15.98 4.62 5.24
N ILE A 131 14.76 4.53 5.74
CA ILE A 131 14.06 5.61 6.43
C ILE A 131 13.90 5.25 7.90
N LEU A 132 14.44 6.12 8.78
CA LEU A 132 14.28 5.99 10.22
C LEU A 132 13.13 6.86 10.71
N PHE A 133 12.26 6.28 11.53
CA PHE A 133 11.32 7.03 12.34
C PHE A 133 11.78 7.02 13.79
N SER A 134 12.01 8.18 14.35
CA SER A 134 12.40 8.37 15.76
C SER A 134 11.30 9.08 16.55
N GLY A 135 11.24 8.84 17.85
CA GLY A 135 10.27 9.47 18.72
C GLY A 135 10.66 9.31 20.20
N GLU A 136 9.91 9.95 21.08
CA GLU A 136 10.11 9.93 22.52
C GLU A 136 9.10 8.99 23.19
N ALA A 137 9.57 8.06 24.02
CA ALA A 137 8.74 7.19 24.84
C ALA A 137 8.48 7.85 26.20
N GLU A 138 7.24 8.24 26.48
CA GLU A 138 6.86 8.77 27.79
C GLU A 138 6.80 7.65 28.84
N GLY A 139 7.44 7.88 29.98
CA GLY A 139 7.35 6.99 31.16
C GLY A 139 8.16 5.70 31.06
N ALA A 140 8.98 5.52 30.02
CA ALA A 140 9.91 4.40 29.94
C ALA A 140 11.25 4.79 30.57
N PRO A 141 11.54 4.34 31.80
CA PRO A 141 12.77 4.74 32.53
C PRO A 141 14.02 4.07 31.99
N SER A 142 13.88 2.97 31.25
CA SER A 142 15.00 2.30 30.60
C SER A 142 14.56 1.56 29.33
N PRO A 143 15.48 1.26 28.37
CA PRO A 143 15.16 0.47 27.18
C PRO A 143 14.60 -0.92 27.50
N LEU A 144 14.99 -1.53 28.63
CA LEU A 144 14.51 -2.85 29.07
C LEU A 144 13.06 -2.82 29.58
N GLU A 145 12.60 -1.67 30.05
CA GLU A 145 11.21 -1.51 30.52
C GLU A 145 10.28 -1.08 29.40
N PHE A 146 10.83 -0.63 28.26
CA PHE A 146 10.07 -0.34 27.06
C PHE A 146 9.83 -1.59 26.20
N ALA A 147 10.76 -2.55 26.18
CA ALA A 147 10.68 -3.77 25.41
C ALA A 147 9.77 -4.82 26.08
#